data_2918d2b146048c49d89037f2653ca80a
#
_entry.id   2918d2b146048c49d89037f2653ca80a
#
_cell.length_a   1.000
_cell.length_b   1.000
_cell.length_c   1.000
_cell.angle_alpha   90.00
_cell.angle_beta   90.00
_cell.angle_gamma   90.00
#
_symmetry.space_group_name_H-M   'P 1'
#
loop_
_entity.id
_entity.type
_entity.pdbx_description
1 polymer ?
#
loop_
_entity_poly.entity_id
_entity_poly.type
_entity_poly.pdbx_seq_one_letter_code
_entity_poly.pdbx_strand_id
1 'polypeptide(L)'
;MSPFLHTLENEVQLAALAFMATVYAIRLAWLFRFKSSRERTYAAGSERAGIAYSLLNVGMPWTMESTRRRPFFYAQFVVFHVGVVLAIGATFVIPYVPRLFEIPAMARLFQAVLGLACLTGLVRLLRRLTTPALRLVSTADDYASVVLMILFFGAGALAVPNRPERGEGPLIAFFALTAFFLVYVPFSKICHYLYYPFTRYFLGRTQGHRGVHPLKKTAAGSRPPASHGAS
;
A
#
# COMPACT_ATOMS: atom_id res chain seq x y z
N MET A 1 9.01 -32.03 3.46
CA MET A 1 8.26 -30.98 4.14
C MET A 1 7.72 -31.54 5.45
N SER A 2 7.99 -30.88 6.57
CA SER A 2 7.54 -31.34 7.88
C SER A 2 6.02 -31.16 8.04
N PRO A 3 5.34 -31.96 8.91
CA PRO A 3 3.92 -31.76 9.22
C PRO A 3 3.63 -30.34 9.76
N PHE A 4 4.59 -29.77 10.52
CA PHE A 4 4.48 -28.43 11.06
C PHE A 4 4.43 -27.37 9.96
N LEU A 5 5.34 -27.43 8.97
CA LEU A 5 5.32 -26.48 7.86
C LEU A 5 4.05 -26.62 7.05
N HIS A 6 3.58 -27.85 6.80
CA HIS A 6 2.33 -28.09 6.08
C HIS A 6 1.12 -27.44 6.78
N THR A 7 0.99 -27.63 8.09
CA THR A 7 -0.08 -27.00 8.89
C THR A 7 0.03 -25.47 8.87
N LEU A 8 1.26 -24.93 9.02
CA LEU A 8 1.49 -23.49 9.00
C LEU A 8 1.15 -22.87 7.64
N GLU A 9 1.50 -23.54 6.55
CA GLU A 9 1.32 -23.06 5.18
C GLU A 9 -0.14 -23.11 4.71
N ASN A 10 -0.94 -24.02 5.24
CA ASN A 10 -2.32 -24.23 4.81
C ASN A 10 -3.34 -23.83 5.88
N GLU A 11 -3.42 -24.59 6.96
CA GLU A 11 -4.50 -24.47 7.95
C GLU A 11 -4.44 -23.15 8.71
N VAL A 12 -3.24 -22.79 9.19
CA VAL A 12 -3.05 -21.54 9.93
C VAL A 12 -3.27 -20.32 9.03
N GLN A 13 -2.82 -20.38 7.76
CA GLN A 13 -3.06 -19.29 6.82
C GLN A 13 -4.55 -19.10 6.52
N LEU A 14 -5.29 -20.20 6.27
CA LEU A 14 -6.72 -20.12 6.01
C LEU A 14 -7.50 -19.60 7.22
N ALA A 15 -7.15 -20.04 8.42
CA ALA A 15 -7.77 -19.55 9.65
C ALA A 15 -7.51 -18.04 9.87
N ALA A 16 -6.26 -17.60 9.70
CA ALA A 16 -5.87 -16.21 9.81
C ALA A 16 -6.52 -15.32 8.71
N LEU A 17 -6.63 -15.84 7.49
CA LEU A 17 -7.30 -15.15 6.38
C LEU A 17 -8.81 -15.01 6.65
N ALA A 18 -9.46 -16.06 7.15
CA ALA A 18 -10.87 -16.03 7.55
C ALA A 18 -11.11 -15.00 8.66
N PHE A 19 -10.20 -14.94 9.65
CA PHE A 19 -10.23 -13.91 10.69
C PHE A 19 -10.14 -12.50 10.10
N MET A 20 -9.15 -12.24 9.24
CA MET A 20 -8.97 -10.94 8.59
C MET A 20 -10.22 -10.56 7.77
N ALA A 21 -10.75 -11.49 6.98
CA ALA A 21 -11.95 -11.27 6.16
C ALA A 21 -13.16 -10.90 7.04
N THR A 22 -13.34 -11.58 8.16
CA THR A 22 -14.43 -11.30 9.12
C THR A 22 -14.30 -9.90 9.70
N VAL A 23 -13.10 -9.50 10.16
CA VAL A 23 -12.86 -8.15 10.70
C VAL A 23 -13.11 -7.09 9.62
N TYR A 24 -12.68 -7.33 8.39
CA TYR A 24 -12.92 -6.39 7.28
C TYR A 24 -14.39 -6.30 6.90
N ALA A 25 -15.11 -7.42 6.89
CA ALA A 25 -16.57 -7.40 6.65
C ALA A 25 -17.30 -6.57 7.70
N ILE A 26 -16.96 -6.73 8.98
CA ILE A 26 -17.53 -5.94 10.08
C ILE A 26 -17.21 -4.44 9.90
N ARG A 27 -15.97 -4.09 9.58
CA ARG A 27 -15.54 -2.69 9.36
C ARG A 27 -16.23 -2.03 8.17
N LEU A 28 -16.37 -2.76 7.06
CA LEU A 28 -17.09 -2.27 5.89
C LEU A 28 -18.59 -2.14 6.17
N ALA A 29 -19.20 -3.11 6.82
CA ALA A 29 -20.61 -3.02 7.24
C ALA A 29 -20.84 -1.80 8.14
N TRP A 30 -19.91 -1.54 9.06
CA TRP A 30 -19.97 -0.34 9.91
C TRP A 30 -19.82 0.93 9.07
N LEU A 31 -18.86 1.00 8.14
CA LEU A 31 -18.64 2.16 7.27
C LEU A 31 -19.89 2.49 6.44
N PHE A 32 -20.57 1.48 5.89
CA PHE A 32 -21.77 1.68 5.07
C PHE A 32 -23.03 2.09 5.85
N ARG A 33 -23.03 1.98 7.18
CA ARG A 33 -24.11 2.53 8.02
C ARG A 33 -24.14 4.06 8.03
N PHE A 34 -23.01 4.71 7.77
CA PHE A 34 -22.94 6.18 7.79
C PHE A 34 -23.33 6.74 6.41
N LYS A 35 -24.35 7.61 6.44
CA LYS A 35 -24.71 8.39 5.25
C LYS A 35 -23.70 9.52 5.09
N SER A 36 -23.07 9.61 3.92
CA SER A 36 -22.22 10.76 3.61
C SER A 36 -23.08 12.03 3.51
N SER A 37 -22.62 13.11 4.12
CA SER A 37 -23.24 14.43 3.94
C SER A 37 -23.19 14.84 2.47
N ARG A 38 -24.26 15.47 1.97
CA ARG A 38 -24.27 16.09 0.65
C ARG A 38 -23.63 17.48 0.72
N GLU A 39 -22.79 17.79 -0.27
CA GLU A 39 -22.32 19.15 -0.45
C GLU A 39 -23.54 20.06 -0.76
N ARG A 40 -23.65 21.19 -0.04
CA ARG A 40 -24.77 22.12 -0.15
C ARG A 40 -24.48 23.34 -1.02
N THR A 41 -23.22 23.51 -1.45
CA THR A 41 -22.81 24.60 -2.35
C THR A 41 -23.29 24.35 -3.77
N TYR A 42 -23.38 25.41 -4.58
CA TYR A 42 -23.64 25.23 -6.01
C TYR A 42 -22.52 24.44 -6.68
N ALA A 43 -22.90 23.54 -7.58
CA ALA A 43 -21.94 22.74 -8.33
C ALA A 43 -21.14 23.62 -9.30
N ALA A 44 -19.83 23.72 -9.07
CA ALA A 44 -18.89 24.44 -9.95
C ALA A 44 -18.13 23.51 -10.88
N GLY A 45 -18.36 22.18 -10.79
CA GLY A 45 -17.70 21.17 -11.61
C GLY A 45 -18.43 19.84 -11.63
N SER A 46 -17.75 18.79 -12.14
CA SER A 46 -18.30 17.44 -12.28
C SER A 46 -17.84 16.52 -11.17
N GLU A 47 -18.76 15.99 -10.37
CA GLU A 47 -18.47 14.98 -9.35
C GLU A 47 -17.83 13.73 -9.96
N ARG A 48 -18.35 13.25 -11.10
CA ARG A 48 -17.83 12.04 -11.78
C ARG A 48 -16.37 12.21 -12.23
N ALA A 49 -16.05 13.33 -12.86
CA ALA A 49 -14.70 13.65 -13.28
C ALA A 49 -13.76 13.78 -12.09
N GLY A 50 -14.21 14.39 -10.99
CA GLY A 50 -13.44 14.50 -9.76
C GLY A 50 -13.17 13.15 -9.10
N ILE A 51 -14.16 12.24 -9.06
CA ILE A 51 -14.00 10.87 -8.55
C ILE A 51 -12.97 10.10 -9.37
N ALA A 52 -13.14 10.07 -10.71
CA ALA A 52 -12.21 9.38 -11.60
C ALA A 52 -10.78 9.92 -11.44
N TYR A 53 -10.60 11.22 -11.45
CA TYR A 53 -9.30 11.86 -11.23
C TYR A 53 -8.71 11.47 -9.86
N SER A 54 -9.51 11.51 -8.80
CA SER A 54 -9.04 11.20 -7.44
C SER A 54 -8.61 9.74 -7.28
N LEU A 55 -9.33 8.80 -7.91
CA LEU A 55 -8.97 7.37 -7.86
C LEU A 55 -7.71 7.06 -8.68
N LEU A 56 -7.56 7.70 -9.84
CA LEU A 56 -6.48 7.40 -10.77
C LEU A 56 -5.18 8.16 -10.48
N ASN A 57 -5.22 9.27 -9.72
CA ASN A 57 -4.07 10.14 -9.56
C ASN A 57 -2.86 9.49 -8.87
N VAL A 58 -3.05 8.41 -8.13
CA VAL A 58 -1.94 7.63 -7.54
C VAL A 58 -1.04 7.02 -8.61
N GLY A 59 -1.65 6.61 -9.74
CA GLY A 59 -0.91 6.11 -10.91
C GLY A 59 -0.40 7.20 -11.86
N MET A 60 -0.68 8.47 -11.54
CA MET A 60 -0.32 9.62 -12.38
C MET A 60 0.57 10.60 -11.61
N PRO A 61 1.87 10.26 -11.39
CA PRO A 61 2.78 11.07 -10.58
C PRO A 61 2.97 12.50 -11.10
N TRP A 62 2.80 12.69 -12.41
CA TRP A 62 2.92 14.00 -13.07
C TRP A 62 1.78 14.97 -12.74
N THR A 63 0.65 14.50 -12.20
CA THR A 63 -0.49 15.36 -11.84
C THR A 63 -0.32 16.03 -10.49
N MET A 64 0.54 15.49 -9.62
CA MET A 64 0.78 16.01 -8.28
C MET A 64 2.11 16.74 -8.22
N GLU A 65 2.10 18.01 -7.81
CA GLU A 65 3.31 18.82 -7.70
C GLU A 65 4.33 18.24 -6.72
N SER A 66 3.88 17.74 -5.59
CA SER A 66 4.74 17.10 -4.57
C SER A 66 5.51 15.91 -5.13
N THR A 67 4.89 15.13 -6.01
CA THR A 67 5.50 13.96 -6.65
C THR A 67 6.47 14.38 -7.75
N ARG A 68 6.09 15.37 -8.56
CA ARG A 68 6.99 15.93 -9.60
C ARG A 68 8.27 16.52 -9.00
N ARG A 69 8.14 17.19 -7.85
CA ARG A 69 9.31 17.76 -7.15
C ARG A 69 10.19 16.71 -6.48
N ARG A 70 9.67 15.49 -6.23
CA ARG A 70 10.38 14.45 -5.50
C ARG A 70 10.21 13.08 -6.14
N PRO A 71 10.65 12.87 -7.40
CA PRO A 71 10.42 11.63 -8.14
C PRO A 71 11.05 10.40 -7.46
N PHE A 72 12.19 10.58 -6.78
CA PHE A 72 12.85 9.51 -6.04
C PHE A 72 11.97 8.94 -4.92
N PHE A 73 11.24 9.78 -4.18
CA PHE A 73 10.32 9.27 -3.16
C PHE A 73 9.12 8.55 -3.74
N TYR A 74 8.66 8.98 -4.91
CA TYR A 74 7.61 8.26 -5.61
C TYR A 74 8.11 6.90 -6.12
N ALA A 75 9.32 6.82 -6.66
CA ALA A 75 9.93 5.55 -7.06
C ALA A 75 10.06 4.59 -5.87
N GLN A 76 10.50 5.07 -4.70
CA GLN A 76 10.53 4.27 -3.46
C GLN A 76 9.13 3.80 -3.05
N PHE A 77 8.11 4.65 -3.21
CA PHE A 77 6.72 4.28 -2.94
C PHE A 77 6.28 3.13 -3.86
N VAL A 78 6.53 3.22 -5.15
CA VAL A 78 6.16 2.19 -6.14
C VAL A 78 6.88 0.87 -5.83
N VAL A 79 8.20 0.91 -5.66
CA VAL A 79 9.01 -0.29 -5.35
C VAL A 79 8.50 -1.00 -4.11
N PHE A 80 8.24 -0.24 -3.04
CA PHE A 80 7.75 -0.80 -1.78
C PHE A 80 6.38 -1.49 -1.97
N HIS A 81 5.44 -0.86 -2.69
CA HIS A 81 4.10 -1.41 -2.89
C HIS A 81 4.08 -2.59 -3.87
N VAL A 82 4.92 -2.56 -4.91
CA VAL A 82 5.12 -3.73 -5.78
C VAL A 82 5.69 -4.90 -4.98
N GLY A 83 6.65 -4.63 -4.07
CA GLY A 83 7.15 -5.63 -3.12
C GLY A 83 6.05 -6.24 -2.27
N VAL A 84 5.12 -5.41 -1.74
CA VAL A 84 3.94 -5.90 -0.97
C VAL A 84 3.09 -6.84 -1.81
N VAL A 85 2.76 -6.44 -3.04
CA VAL A 85 1.92 -7.26 -3.95
C VAL A 85 2.61 -8.59 -4.24
N LEU A 86 3.91 -8.60 -4.52
CA LEU A 86 4.65 -9.83 -4.80
C LEU A 86 4.83 -10.69 -3.55
N ALA A 87 5.04 -10.10 -2.36
CA ALA A 87 5.10 -10.86 -1.12
C ALA A 87 3.76 -11.55 -0.82
N ILE A 88 2.65 -10.82 -0.94
CA ILE A 88 1.30 -11.40 -0.80
C ILE A 88 1.08 -12.46 -1.89
N GLY A 89 1.47 -12.20 -3.15
CA GLY A 89 1.39 -13.18 -4.22
C GLY A 89 2.16 -14.46 -3.91
N ALA A 90 3.36 -14.34 -3.34
CA ALA A 90 4.18 -15.49 -2.97
C ALA A 90 3.52 -16.38 -1.91
N THR A 91 2.70 -15.82 -0.99
CA THR A 91 1.97 -16.63 0.00
C THR A 91 0.95 -17.58 -0.62
N PHE A 92 0.48 -17.28 -1.82
CA PHE A 92 -0.42 -18.16 -2.59
C PHE A 92 0.35 -19.01 -3.61
N VAL A 93 1.39 -18.46 -4.24
CA VAL A 93 2.14 -19.17 -5.28
C VAL A 93 2.92 -20.34 -4.70
N ILE A 94 3.54 -20.17 -3.52
CA ILE A 94 4.34 -21.24 -2.89
C ILE A 94 3.49 -22.50 -2.66
N PRO A 95 2.32 -22.46 -2.00
CA PRO A 95 1.53 -23.66 -1.74
C PRO A 95 0.73 -24.16 -2.94
N TYR A 96 0.17 -23.25 -3.76
CA TYR A 96 -0.85 -23.64 -4.74
C TYR A 96 -0.34 -23.69 -6.18
N VAL A 97 0.75 -22.99 -6.52
CA VAL A 97 1.34 -22.95 -7.88
C VAL A 97 2.87 -23.04 -7.82
N PRO A 98 3.45 -24.02 -7.09
CA PRO A 98 4.91 -24.08 -6.85
C PRO A 98 5.74 -24.14 -8.13
N ARG A 99 5.19 -24.71 -9.21
CA ARG A 99 5.85 -24.78 -10.52
C ARG A 99 6.29 -23.42 -11.07
N LEU A 100 5.66 -22.33 -10.66
CA LEU A 100 6.07 -20.98 -11.07
C LEU A 100 7.49 -20.66 -10.60
N PHE A 101 7.85 -21.11 -9.41
CA PHE A 101 9.18 -20.88 -8.83
C PHE A 101 10.22 -21.93 -9.24
N GLU A 102 9.83 -23.01 -9.92
CA GLU A 102 10.74 -23.90 -10.63
C GLU A 102 11.38 -23.19 -11.83
N ILE A 103 10.74 -22.16 -12.38
CA ILE A 103 11.29 -21.30 -13.43
C ILE A 103 12.31 -20.35 -12.80
N PRO A 104 13.63 -20.50 -13.09
CA PRO A 104 14.67 -19.73 -12.40
C PRO A 104 14.53 -18.20 -12.60
N ALA A 105 13.96 -17.78 -13.72
CA ALA A 105 13.75 -16.37 -14.01
C ALA A 105 12.68 -15.78 -13.07
N MET A 106 11.58 -16.51 -12.80
CA MET A 106 10.51 -16.07 -11.90
C MET A 106 11.00 -15.99 -10.46
N ALA A 107 11.66 -17.04 -9.96
CA ALA A 107 12.23 -17.02 -8.62
C ALA A 107 13.20 -15.84 -8.44
N ARG A 108 14.11 -15.61 -9.40
CA ARG A 108 15.06 -14.47 -9.36
C ARG A 108 14.35 -13.11 -9.43
N LEU A 109 13.30 -12.98 -10.25
CA LEU A 109 12.52 -11.74 -10.34
C LEU A 109 11.87 -11.40 -8.99
N PHE A 110 11.20 -12.37 -8.38
CA PHE A 110 10.59 -12.17 -7.06
C PHE A 110 11.63 -11.83 -6.01
N GLN A 111 12.74 -12.57 -5.95
CA GLN A 111 13.84 -12.29 -5.03
C GLN A 111 14.42 -10.88 -5.21
N ALA A 112 14.65 -10.46 -6.45
CA ALA A 112 15.19 -9.12 -6.74
C ALA A 112 14.24 -8.02 -6.30
N VAL A 113 12.95 -8.14 -6.60
CA VAL A 113 11.95 -7.12 -6.22
C VAL A 113 11.74 -7.10 -4.71
N LEU A 114 11.64 -8.25 -4.06
CA LEU A 114 11.51 -8.33 -2.60
C LEU A 114 12.76 -7.81 -1.88
N GLY A 115 13.96 -8.13 -2.39
CA GLY A 115 15.22 -7.58 -1.89
C GLY A 115 15.29 -6.06 -2.03
N LEU A 116 14.87 -5.52 -3.19
CA LEU A 116 14.82 -4.08 -3.40
C LEU A 116 13.77 -3.39 -2.51
N ALA A 117 12.62 -4.03 -2.28
CA ALA A 117 11.60 -3.55 -1.34
C ALA A 117 12.12 -3.55 0.11
N CYS A 118 12.86 -4.59 0.50
CA CYS A 118 13.52 -4.68 1.81
C CYS A 118 14.52 -3.53 1.99
N LEU A 119 15.40 -3.29 1.01
CA LEU A 119 16.34 -2.16 1.03
C LEU A 119 15.61 -0.82 1.10
N THR A 120 14.53 -0.66 0.35
CA THR A 120 13.68 0.55 0.41
C THR A 120 13.08 0.74 1.81
N GLY A 121 12.65 -0.34 2.45
CA GLY A 121 12.18 -0.33 3.84
C GLY A 121 13.27 0.12 4.81
N LEU A 122 14.48 -0.41 4.68
CA LEU A 122 15.64 -0.01 5.49
C LEU A 122 15.97 1.49 5.33
N VAL A 123 16.00 1.99 4.09
CA VAL A 123 16.21 3.42 3.83
C VAL A 123 15.12 4.27 4.49
N ARG A 124 13.86 3.85 4.43
CA ARG A 124 12.75 4.55 5.09
C ARG A 124 12.88 4.53 6.62
N LEU A 125 13.28 3.40 7.19
CA LEU A 125 13.51 3.27 8.62
C LEU A 125 14.65 4.18 9.07
N LEU A 126 15.82 4.12 8.41
CA LEU A 126 16.96 4.96 8.71
C LEU A 126 16.61 6.44 8.61
N ARG A 127 15.95 6.86 7.54
CA ARG A 127 15.49 8.24 7.39
C ARG A 127 14.56 8.67 8.52
N ARG A 128 13.67 7.79 8.98
CA ARG A 128 12.75 8.07 10.09
C ARG A 128 13.50 8.21 11.42
N LEU A 129 14.56 7.45 11.62
CA LEU A 129 15.40 7.52 12.81
C LEU A 129 16.33 8.76 12.82
N THR A 130 16.80 9.19 11.64
CA THR A 130 17.81 10.26 11.53
C THR A 130 17.21 11.65 11.33
N THR A 131 15.97 11.76 10.82
CA THR A 131 15.36 13.07 10.52
C THR A 131 14.50 13.55 11.70
N PRO A 132 14.86 14.64 12.41
CA PRO A 132 14.12 15.10 13.60
C PRO A 132 12.63 15.35 13.34
N ALA A 133 12.28 16.00 12.22
CA ALA A 133 10.89 16.28 11.86
C ALA A 133 10.07 15.01 11.69
N LEU A 134 10.65 13.92 11.12
CA LEU A 134 9.96 12.64 10.98
C LEU A 134 9.81 11.94 12.33
N ARG A 135 10.78 12.05 13.22
CA ARG A 135 10.70 11.50 14.56
C ARG A 135 9.55 12.09 15.36
N LEU A 136 9.34 13.41 15.27
CA LEU A 136 8.27 14.13 15.96
C LEU A 136 6.86 13.65 15.54
N VAL A 137 6.68 13.27 14.28
CA VAL A 137 5.37 12.84 13.76
C VAL A 137 5.21 11.31 13.72
N SER A 138 6.22 10.55 14.16
CA SER A 138 6.21 9.09 14.13
C SER A 138 5.76 8.51 15.46
N THR A 139 4.88 7.51 15.37
CA THR A 139 4.41 6.72 16.53
C THR A 139 5.13 5.38 16.57
N ALA A 140 4.99 4.64 17.68
CA ALA A 140 5.54 3.28 17.80
C ALA A 140 5.04 2.35 16.69
N ASP A 141 3.75 2.47 16.29
CA ASP A 141 3.16 1.67 15.20
C ASP A 141 3.82 1.98 13.83
N ASP A 142 4.27 3.21 13.58
CA ASP A 142 4.98 3.56 12.36
C ASP A 142 6.35 2.86 12.24
N TYR A 143 7.05 2.71 13.37
CA TYR A 143 8.33 1.97 13.40
C TYR A 143 8.09 0.47 13.30
N ALA A 144 7.15 -0.06 14.11
CA ALA A 144 6.80 -1.47 14.10
C ALA A 144 6.36 -1.94 12.70
N SER A 145 5.47 -1.18 12.04
CA SER A 145 5.00 -1.51 10.71
C SER A 145 6.14 -1.56 9.68
N VAL A 146 7.08 -0.61 9.72
CA VAL A 146 8.21 -0.61 8.77
C VAL A 146 9.17 -1.77 9.05
N VAL A 147 9.50 -2.04 10.32
CA VAL A 147 10.36 -3.16 10.71
C VAL A 147 9.74 -4.49 10.30
N LEU A 148 8.46 -4.71 10.61
CA LEU A 148 7.74 -5.91 10.22
C LEU A 148 7.73 -6.11 8.70
N MET A 149 7.53 -5.05 7.91
CA MET A 149 7.57 -5.13 6.46
C MET A 149 8.96 -5.49 5.93
N ILE A 150 10.04 -4.95 6.53
CA ILE A 150 11.43 -5.31 6.19
C ILE A 150 11.64 -6.80 6.42
N LEU A 151 11.22 -7.32 7.60
CA LEU A 151 11.32 -8.74 7.93
C LEU A 151 10.51 -9.60 6.95
N PHE A 152 9.30 -9.17 6.60
CA PHE A 152 8.44 -9.89 5.66
C PHE A 152 9.03 -9.97 4.25
N PHE A 153 9.57 -8.87 3.73
CA PHE A 153 10.24 -8.88 2.43
C PHE A 153 11.50 -9.75 2.44
N GLY A 154 12.30 -9.66 3.50
CA GLY A 154 13.50 -10.49 3.66
C GLY A 154 13.16 -11.97 3.74
N ALA A 155 12.20 -12.34 4.59
CA ALA A 155 11.74 -13.72 4.69
C ALA A 155 11.14 -14.23 3.37
N GLY A 156 10.35 -13.42 2.67
CA GLY A 156 9.80 -13.76 1.37
C GLY A 156 10.87 -13.97 0.31
N ALA A 157 11.89 -13.11 0.24
CA ALA A 157 13.00 -13.27 -0.70
C ALA A 157 13.77 -14.58 -0.47
N LEU A 158 13.88 -15.03 0.79
CA LEU A 158 14.52 -16.29 1.15
C LEU A 158 13.60 -17.51 0.92
N ALA A 159 12.28 -17.34 1.07
CA ALA A 159 11.31 -18.42 0.90
C ALA A 159 10.97 -18.72 -0.56
N VAL A 160 11.00 -17.71 -1.45
CA VAL A 160 10.62 -17.82 -2.87
C VAL A 160 11.28 -18.97 -3.63
N PRO A 161 12.56 -19.35 -3.42
CA PRO A 161 13.13 -20.52 -4.08
C PRO A 161 12.40 -21.84 -3.79
N ASN A 162 11.58 -21.87 -2.74
CA ASN A 162 10.74 -22.99 -2.31
C ASN A 162 11.51 -24.32 -2.28
N ARG A 163 12.60 -24.35 -1.49
CA ARG A 163 13.52 -25.50 -1.39
C ARG A 163 13.57 -26.03 0.04
N PRO A 164 12.52 -26.72 0.51
CA PRO A 164 12.46 -27.27 1.87
C PRO A 164 13.57 -28.30 2.14
N GLU A 165 14.11 -28.96 1.11
CA GLU A 165 15.24 -29.89 1.21
C GLU A 165 16.55 -29.22 1.66
N ARG A 166 16.68 -27.89 1.51
CA ARG A 166 17.83 -27.10 1.99
C ARG A 166 17.61 -26.49 3.37
N GLY A 167 16.44 -26.75 3.95
CA GLY A 167 16.03 -26.26 5.26
C GLY A 167 14.69 -25.49 5.18
N GLU A 168 13.80 -25.80 6.11
CA GLU A 168 12.45 -25.23 6.15
C GLU A 168 12.38 -23.84 6.81
N GLY A 169 13.47 -23.38 7.46
CA GLY A 169 13.51 -22.13 8.23
C GLY A 169 12.96 -20.90 7.48
N PRO A 170 13.39 -20.61 6.23
CA PRO A 170 12.87 -19.49 5.46
C PRO A 170 11.36 -19.57 5.19
N LEU A 171 10.84 -20.74 4.86
CA LEU A 171 9.41 -20.96 4.65
C LEU A 171 8.62 -20.79 5.94
N ILE A 172 9.09 -21.37 7.04
CA ILE A 172 8.47 -21.21 8.36
C ILE A 172 8.43 -19.75 8.77
N ALA A 173 9.54 -19.02 8.64
CA ALA A 173 9.60 -17.60 8.98
C ALA A 173 8.63 -16.77 8.12
N PHE A 174 8.58 -17.04 6.83
CA PHE A 174 7.70 -16.33 5.91
C PHE A 174 6.22 -16.58 6.21
N PHE A 175 5.80 -17.85 6.39
CA PHE A 175 4.41 -18.17 6.67
C PHE A 175 3.99 -17.78 8.09
N ALA A 176 4.88 -17.84 9.08
CA ALA A 176 4.60 -17.33 10.41
C ALA A 176 4.36 -15.82 10.40
N LEU A 177 5.20 -15.05 9.68
CA LEU A 177 4.99 -13.61 9.48
C LEU A 177 3.71 -13.34 8.70
N THR A 178 3.38 -14.13 7.69
CA THR A 178 2.12 -13.98 6.94
C THR A 178 0.92 -14.17 7.85
N ALA A 179 0.87 -15.23 8.63
CA ALA A 179 -0.21 -15.48 9.59
C ALA A 179 -0.33 -14.33 10.61
N PHE A 180 0.81 -13.87 11.13
CA PHE A 180 0.86 -12.70 12.01
C PHE A 180 0.28 -11.45 11.34
N PHE A 181 0.66 -11.16 10.09
CA PHE A 181 0.14 -10.00 9.35
C PHE A 181 -1.36 -10.10 9.09
N LEU A 182 -1.88 -11.26 8.75
CA LEU A 182 -3.32 -11.46 8.54
C LEU A 182 -4.15 -11.11 9.79
N VAL A 183 -3.58 -11.34 10.99
CA VAL A 183 -4.22 -10.98 12.26
C VAL A 183 -3.95 -9.52 12.65
N TYR A 184 -2.73 -9.03 12.46
CA TYR A 184 -2.28 -7.71 12.91
C TYR A 184 -2.75 -6.56 11.99
N VAL A 185 -2.66 -6.74 10.68
CA VAL A 185 -2.92 -5.67 9.69
C VAL A 185 -4.28 -5.02 9.86
N PRO A 186 -5.38 -5.73 10.11
CA PRO A 186 -6.68 -5.10 10.34
C PRO A 186 -6.68 -4.02 11.42
N PHE A 187 -5.80 -4.11 12.40
CA PHE A 187 -5.74 -3.21 13.57
C PHE A 187 -4.62 -2.16 13.49
N SER A 188 -3.76 -2.26 12.48
CA SER A 188 -2.59 -1.39 12.29
C SER A 188 -2.85 -0.29 11.25
N LYS A 189 -1.90 0.65 11.12
CA LYS A 189 -1.92 1.66 10.04
C LYS A 189 -1.75 1.04 8.64
N ILE A 190 -1.29 -0.19 8.53
CA ILE A 190 -1.14 -0.90 7.25
C ILE A 190 -2.51 -1.11 6.59
N CYS A 191 -3.61 -1.19 7.34
CA CYS A 191 -4.95 -1.40 6.77
C CYS A 191 -5.49 -0.20 5.96
N HIS A 192 -4.69 0.84 5.73
CA HIS A 192 -5.09 2.02 4.95
C HIS A 192 -5.62 1.68 3.54
N TYR A 193 -5.15 0.59 2.93
CA TYR A 193 -5.62 0.14 1.61
C TYR A 193 -7.11 -0.22 1.58
N LEU A 194 -7.67 -0.69 2.71
CA LEU A 194 -9.10 -0.98 2.83
C LEU A 194 -9.95 0.28 2.66
N TYR A 195 -9.50 1.39 3.27
CA TYR A 195 -10.25 2.66 3.27
C TYR A 195 -9.88 3.59 2.12
N TYR A 196 -8.75 3.33 1.44
CA TYR A 196 -8.24 4.17 0.36
C TYR A 196 -9.28 4.45 -0.74
N PRO A 197 -9.96 3.45 -1.34
CA PRO A 197 -10.92 3.71 -2.42
C PRO A 197 -12.09 4.57 -1.94
N PHE A 198 -12.58 4.36 -0.72
CA PHE A 198 -13.67 5.16 -0.14
C PHE A 198 -13.23 6.60 0.11
N THR A 199 -12.07 6.79 0.71
CA THR A 199 -11.51 8.14 0.95
C THR A 199 -11.32 8.88 -0.35
N ARG A 200 -10.78 8.23 -1.38
CA ARG A 200 -10.58 8.83 -2.70
C ARG A 200 -11.88 9.12 -3.42
N TYR A 201 -12.89 8.26 -3.27
CA TYR A 201 -14.22 8.48 -3.80
C TYR A 201 -14.86 9.74 -3.19
N PHE A 202 -14.92 9.83 -1.88
CA PHE A 202 -15.52 10.98 -1.19
C PHE A 202 -14.77 12.29 -1.45
N LEU A 203 -13.44 12.26 -1.39
CA LEU A 203 -12.62 13.41 -1.72
C LEU A 203 -12.86 13.86 -3.16
N GLY A 204 -12.83 12.92 -4.10
CA GLY A 204 -13.04 13.19 -5.52
C GLY A 204 -14.42 13.77 -5.80
N ARG A 205 -15.47 13.25 -5.14
CA ARG A 205 -16.82 13.76 -5.24
C ARG A 205 -16.91 15.21 -4.80
N THR A 206 -16.42 15.52 -3.59
CA THR A 206 -16.45 16.87 -3.02
C THR A 206 -15.62 17.84 -3.84
N GLN A 207 -14.40 17.49 -4.20
CA GLN A 207 -13.52 18.36 -4.98
C GLN A 207 -13.99 18.51 -6.42
N GLY A 208 -14.61 17.48 -6.99
CA GLY A 208 -15.25 17.55 -8.31
C GLY A 208 -16.45 18.50 -8.33
N HIS A 209 -17.33 18.39 -7.31
CA HIS A 209 -18.46 19.29 -7.12
C HIS A 209 -18.02 20.76 -7.06
N ARG A 210 -16.95 21.04 -6.29
CA ARG A 210 -16.36 22.37 -6.13
C ARG A 210 -15.53 22.85 -7.34
N GLY A 211 -15.39 22.05 -8.40
CA GLY A 211 -14.60 22.39 -9.58
C GLY A 211 -13.08 22.44 -9.36
N VAL A 212 -12.58 21.90 -8.26
CA VAL A 212 -11.15 21.82 -7.92
C VAL A 212 -10.49 20.63 -8.64
N HIS A 213 -11.20 19.52 -8.76
CA HIS A 213 -10.74 18.32 -9.48
C HIS A 213 -11.60 18.06 -10.74
N PRO A 214 -10.97 17.63 -11.86
CA PRO A 214 -9.54 17.50 -12.11
C PRO A 214 -8.82 18.85 -12.09
N LEU A 215 -7.53 18.86 -11.72
CA LEU A 215 -6.73 20.09 -11.74
C LEU A 215 -6.70 20.64 -13.16
N LYS A 216 -7.23 21.85 -13.36
CA LYS A 216 -7.10 22.56 -14.63
C LYS A 216 -5.63 22.90 -14.83
N LYS A 217 -5.07 22.55 -15.99
CA LYS A 217 -3.77 23.12 -16.39
C LYS A 217 -3.98 24.64 -16.47
N THR A 218 -3.35 25.39 -15.58
CA THR A 218 -3.29 26.85 -15.74
C THR A 218 -2.56 27.09 -17.06
N ALA A 219 -3.24 27.70 -18.02
CA ALA A 219 -2.59 28.15 -19.25
C ALA A 219 -1.40 29.03 -18.80
N ALA A 220 -0.20 28.64 -19.16
CA ALA A 220 0.97 29.45 -18.91
C ALA A 220 0.75 30.79 -19.60
N GLY A 221 0.37 31.85 -18.85
CA GLY A 221 0.15 33.18 -19.42
C GLY A 221 -1.04 33.97 -18.90
N SER A 222 -2.00 33.42 -18.14
CA SER A 222 -3.02 34.25 -17.52
C SER A 222 -2.44 35.01 -16.31
N ARG A 223 -1.91 36.21 -16.55
CA ARG A 223 -1.70 37.20 -15.48
C ARG A 223 -3.03 37.41 -14.76
N PRO A 224 -3.06 37.46 -13.41
CA PRO A 224 -4.25 37.93 -12.70
C PRO A 224 -4.60 39.33 -13.24
N PRO A 225 -5.90 39.65 -13.38
CA PRO A 225 -6.29 41.00 -13.77
C PRO A 225 -5.68 41.98 -12.78
N ALA A 226 -5.02 43.03 -13.32
CA ALA A 226 -4.49 44.11 -12.53
C ALA A 226 -5.62 44.68 -11.67
N SER A 227 -5.44 44.71 -10.36
CA SER A 227 -6.33 45.42 -9.46
C SER A 227 -6.33 46.88 -9.88
N HIS A 228 -7.45 47.34 -10.47
CA HIS A 228 -7.65 48.78 -10.69
C HIS A 228 -7.65 49.43 -9.31
N GLY A 229 -6.60 50.19 -9.04
CA GLY A 229 -6.53 51.07 -7.87
C GLY A 229 -7.72 52.05 -7.94
N ALA A 230 -8.53 52.02 -6.90
CA ALA A 230 -9.48 53.10 -6.65
C ALA A 230 -8.68 54.31 -6.21
N SER A 231 -8.73 55.35 -7.03
CA SER A 231 -8.38 56.72 -6.68
C SER A 231 -9.41 57.32 -5.80
#